data_e256f83e1c7d936609703c6b88fcad3e
#
_entry.id   e256f83e1c7d936609703c6b88fcad3e
#
_cell.length_a   1.000
_cell.length_b   1.000
_cell.length_c   1.000
_cell.angle_alpha   90.00
_cell.angle_beta   90.00
_cell.angle_gamma   90.00
#
_symmetry.space_group_name_H-M   'P 1'
#
loop_
_entity.id
_entity.type
_entity.pdbx_description
1 polymer ?
#
loop_
_entity_poly.entity_id
_entity_poly.type
_entity_poly.pdbx_seq_one_letter_code
_entity_poly.pdbx_strand_id
1 'polypeptide(L)'
;MSGSRVAVRLFVRLLAGALLVGKLWAQPPAHVIELTADRDSRYKIAGLRTPEITVKVGEQVILRVTANRGKSWNRDGSIHGFSLLRAKDRTRVDGWDLLLKPGKQEFTLTAPSEPGEYVVVCTVICSEEHESMHMKFTVLP
;
A
#
# COMPACT_ATOMS: atom_id res chain seq x y z
N MET A 1 58.65 -57.56 32.13
CA MET A 1 57.59 -57.68 31.09
C MET A 1 56.68 -56.47 31.19
N SER A 2 56.79 -55.69 30.19
CA SER A 2 56.21 -54.31 30.09
C SER A 2 54.74 -54.40 29.64
N GLY A 3 53.82 -53.79 30.39
CA GLY A 3 52.42 -53.64 30.03
C GLY A 3 52.10 -52.21 29.86
N SER A 4 52.12 -51.74 28.64
CA SER A 4 51.71 -50.34 28.26
C SER A 4 50.21 -50.16 28.46
N ARG A 5 49.84 -49.26 29.36
CA ARG A 5 48.47 -48.79 29.48
C ARG A 5 48.26 -47.62 28.51
N VAL A 6 47.49 -47.85 27.47
CA VAL A 6 47.02 -46.81 26.52
C VAL A 6 45.86 -46.05 27.19
N ALA A 7 46.10 -44.78 27.51
CA ALA A 7 45.05 -43.90 28.03
C ALA A 7 44.27 -43.31 26.85
N VAL A 8 43.01 -43.72 26.69
CA VAL A 8 42.06 -43.15 25.74
C VAL A 8 41.54 -41.83 26.32
N ARG A 9 41.98 -40.70 25.76
CA ARG A 9 41.45 -39.39 26.10
C ARG A 9 40.19 -39.15 25.28
N LEU A 10 39.05 -39.22 25.93
CA LEU A 10 37.76 -38.89 25.38
C LEU A 10 37.63 -37.35 25.29
N PHE A 11 37.74 -36.81 24.09
CA PHE A 11 37.47 -35.37 23.83
C PHE A 11 35.96 -35.16 23.67
N VAL A 12 35.32 -34.70 24.74
CA VAL A 12 33.94 -34.23 24.67
C VAL A 12 33.97 -32.83 24.06
N ARG A 13 33.60 -32.72 22.80
CA ARG A 13 33.36 -31.42 22.12
C ARG A 13 31.97 -30.91 22.52
N LEU A 14 31.92 -29.97 23.42
CA LEU A 14 30.72 -29.15 23.71
C LEU A 14 30.45 -28.25 22.49
N LEU A 15 29.46 -28.61 21.67
CA LEU A 15 28.88 -27.75 20.67
C LEU A 15 27.96 -26.73 21.39
N ALA A 16 28.49 -25.55 21.63
CA ALA A 16 27.67 -24.39 22.04
C ALA A 16 26.82 -23.95 20.86
N GLY A 17 25.58 -24.44 20.80
CA GLY A 17 24.57 -23.92 19.84
C GLY A 17 24.15 -22.50 20.23
N ALA A 18 24.64 -21.51 19.53
CA ALA A 18 24.13 -20.15 19.63
C ALA A 18 22.71 -20.10 19.05
N LEU A 19 21.71 -20.08 19.92
CA LEU A 19 20.33 -19.74 19.56
C LEU A 19 20.27 -18.27 19.14
N LEU A 20 20.31 -18.03 17.83
CA LEU A 20 19.98 -16.74 17.24
C LEU A 20 18.47 -16.49 17.45
N VAL A 21 18.12 -15.87 18.56
CA VAL A 21 16.77 -15.33 18.79
C VAL A 21 16.61 -14.12 17.86
N GLY A 22 16.17 -14.37 16.64
CA GLY A 22 15.77 -13.31 15.72
C GLY A 22 14.64 -12.50 16.37
N LYS A 23 14.89 -11.22 16.66
CA LYS A 23 13.83 -10.29 17.03
C LYS A 23 12.85 -10.22 15.87
N LEU A 24 11.69 -10.88 15.98
CA LEU A 24 10.55 -10.59 15.11
C LEU A 24 10.11 -9.16 15.42
N TRP A 25 10.49 -8.25 14.56
CA TRP A 25 9.96 -6.91 14.57
C TRP A 25 8.51 -7.01 14.05
N ALA A 26 7.55 -6.88 14.96
CA ALA A 26 6.15 -6.77 14.59
C ALA A 26 6.00 -5.52 13.71
N GLN A 27 5.58 -5.73 12.46
CA GLN A 27 5.29 -4.60 11.58
C GLN A 27 4.10 -3.82 12.16
N PRO A 28 4.13 -2.48 12.10
CA PRO A 28 2.98 -1.69 12.52
C PRO A 28 1.74 -2.10 11.71
N PRO A 29 0.54 -2.04 12.32
CA PRO A 29 -0.69 -2.39 11.64
C PRO A 29 -0.85 -1.51 10.40
N ALA A 30 -1.31 -2.11 9.29
CA ALA A 30 -1.55 -1.38 8.06
C ALA A 30 -2.66 -0.34 8.25
N HIS A 31 -2.49 0.83 7.64
CA HIS A 31 -3.49 1.90 7.63
C HIS A 31 -4.62 1.55 6.66
N VAL A 32 -5.80 1.26 7.17
CA VAL A 32 -6.97 0.93 6.34
C VAL A 32 -7.70 2.21 5.96
N ILE A 33 -7.87 2.44 4.66
CA ILE A 33 -8.60 3.58 4.10
C ILE A 33 -9.79 3.04 3.31
N GLU A 34 -11.00 3.45 3.70
CA GLU A 34 -12.23 3.10 2.99
C GLU A 34 -12.69 4.27 2.11
N LEU A 35 -12.78 4.03 0.81
CA LEU A 35 -13.04 5.01 -0.21
C LEU A 35 -14.20 4.57 -1.10
N THR A 36 -15.02 5.53 -1.52
CA THR A 36 -16.00 5.33 -2.60
C THR A 36 -15.59 6.17 -3.80
N ALA A 37 -15.43 5.52 -4.96
CA ALA A 37 -15.37 6.17 -6.26
C ALA A 37 -16.77 6.14 -6.87
N ASP A 38 -17.49 7.26 -6.81
CA ASP A 38 -18.94 7.25 -7.01
C ASP A 38 -19.36 7.65 -8.44
N ARG A 39 -20.62 7.37 -8.74
CA ARG A 39 -21.25 7.62 -10.05
C ARG A 39 -21.29 9.09 -10.45
N ASP A 40 -21.14 10.01 -9.50
CA ASP A 40 -21.06 11.44 -9.72
C ASP A 40 -19.63 11.93 -10.03
N SER A 41 -18.71 11.00 -10.37
CA SER A 41 -17.30 11.27 -10.64
C SER A 41 -16.59 11.98 -9.50
N ARG A 42 -16.80 11.49 -8.29
CA ARG A 42 -16.16 12.00 -7.06
C ARG A 42 -15.63 10.86 -6.21
N TYR A 43 -14.50 11.11 -5.57
CA TYR A 43 -14.03 10.29 -4.47
C TYR A 43 -14.71 10.76 -3.18
N LYS A 44 -15.13 9.81 -2.35
CA LYS A 44 -15.80 10.07 -1.08
C LYS A 44 -15.20 9.23 0.03
N ILE A 45 -15.01 9.83 1.19
CA ILE A 45 -14.61 9.14 2.42
C ILE A 45 -15.71 9.45 3.44
N ALA A 46 -16.23 8.42 4.10
CA ALA A 46 -17.31 8.56 5.06
C ALA A 46 -16.93 9.57 6.16
N GLY A 47 -17.86 10.48 6.48
CA GLY A 47 -17.65 11.51 7.50
C GLY A 47 -16.85 12.73 7.05
N LEU A 48 -16.28 12.75 5.84
CA LEU A 48 -15.52 13.89 5.33
C LEU A 48 -16.31 14.62 4.23
N ARG A 49 -16.52 15.92 4.42
CA ARG A 49 -17.13 16.77 3.40
C ARG A 49 -16.17 17.00 2.23
N THR A 50 -14.90 17.20 2.53
CA THR A 50 -13.81 17.29 1.56
C THR A 50 -12.88 16.09 1.81
N PRO A 51 -12.94 15.05 0.98
CA PRO A 51 -12.15 13.86 1.19
C PRO A 51 -10.67 14.15 0.96
N GLU A 52 -9.84 13.69 1.88
CA GLU A 52 -8.37 13.72 1.78
C GLU A 52 -7.79 12.50 2.46
N ILE A 53 -6.61 12.08 2.02
CA ILE A 53 -5.86 10.99 2.60
C ILE A 53 -4.56 11.56 3.17
N THR A 54 -4.22 11.16 4.40
CA THR A 54 -2.95 11.49 5.03
C THR A 54 -2.28 10.22 5.52
N VAL A 55 -1.05 9.99 5.10
CA VAL A 55 -0.23 8.82 5.46
C VAL A 55 1.19 9.27 5.82
N LYS A 56 1.98 8.36 6.39
CA LYS A 56 3.41 8.59 6.62
C LYS A 56 4.23 7.98 5.48
N VAL A 57 5.47 8.45 5.32
CA VAL A 57 6.42 7.87 4.35
C VAL A 57 6.56 6.37 4.58
N GLY A 58 6.46 5.58 3.50
CA GLY A 58 6.63 4.13 3.54
C GLY A 58 5.57 3.35 4.32
N GLU A 59 4.52 4.00 4.79
CA GLU A 59 3.42 3.35 5.52
C GLU A 59 2.72 2.31 4.66
N GLN A 60 2.39 1.16 5.26
CA GLN A 60 1.57 0.14 4.60
C GLN A 60 0.10 0.57 4.63
N VAL A 61 -0.50 0.65 3.45
CA VAL A 61 -1.88 1.10 3.26
C VAL A 61 -2.71 -0.03 2.67
N ILE A 62 -3.85 -0.30 3.28
CA ILE A 62 -4.89 -1.13 2.70
C ILE A 62 -5.99 -0.20 2.21
N LEU A 63 -6.06 -0.01 0.90
CA LEU A 63 -7.08 0.83 0.26
C LEU A 63 -8.27 -0.05 -0.14
N ARG A 64 -9.40 0.12 0.54
CA ARG A 64 -10.67 -0.52 0.24
C ARG A 64 -11.54 0.42 -0.56
N VAL A 65 -11.80 0.09 -1.81
CA VAL A 65 -12.56 0.94 -2.71
C VAL A 65 -13.89 0.29 -3.05
N THR A 66 -14.97 1.05 -2.90
CA THR A 66 -16.26 0.73 -3.50
C THR A 66 -16.42 1.61 -4.73
N ALA A 67 -16.41 1.02 -5.92
CA ALA A 67 -16.56 1.76 -7.16
C ALA A 67 -17.97 1.57 -7.72
N ASN A 68 -18.68 2.69 -7.90
CA ASN A 68 -20.03 2.74 -8.43
C ASN A 68 -20.03 3.24 -9.87
N ARG A 69 -20.64 2.46 -10.76
CA ARG A 69 -20.70 2.79 -12.17
C ARG A 69 -21.59 4.01 -12.42
N GLY A 70 -21.05 4.98 -13.14
CA GLY A 70 -21.78 6.09 -13.75
C GLY A 70 -22.36 5.71 -15.12
N LYS A 71 -22.35 6.65 -16.06
CA LYS A 71 -22.87 6.46 -17.43
C LYS A 71 -21.85 5.78 -18.35
N SER A 72 -20.57 6.00 -18.14
CA SER A 72 -19.48 5.49 -18.98
C SER A 72 -18.84 4.22 -18.41
N TRP A 73 -18.25 3.44 -19.29
CA TRP A 73 -17.44 2.26 -18.96
C TRP A 73 -16.44 1.99 -20.09
N ASN A 74 -15.33 1.35 -19.76
CA ASN A 74 -14.27 1.05 -20.69
C ASN A 74 -14.26 -0.42 -21.09
N ARG A 75 -13.61 -0.75 -22.22
CA ARG A 75 -13.55 -2.12 -22.74
C ARG A 75 -12.90 -3.11 -21.77
N ASP A 76 -11.98 -2.65 -20.93
CA ASP A 76 -11.33 -3.46 -19.90
C ASP A 76 -12.19 -3.66 -18.64
N GLY A 77 -13.41 -3.10 -18.63
CA GLY A 77 -14.34 -3.14 -17.50
C GLY A 77 -14.07 -2.10 -16.43
N SER A 78 -13.06 -1.24 -16.58
CA SER A 78 -12.82 -0.14 -15.64
C SER A 78 -13.90 0.94 -15.77
N ILE A 79 -14.28 1.50 -14.64
CA ILE A 79 -15.29 2.57 -14.54
C ILE A 79 -14.74 3.85 -13.91
N HIS A 80 -13.64 3.74 -13.17
CA HIS A 80 -12.88 4.84 -12.60
C HIS A 80 -11.39 4.46 -12.59
N GLY A 81 -10.52 5.45 -12.45
CA GLY A 81 -9.12 5.29 -12.12
C GLY A 81 -8.83 5.84 -10.73
N PHE A 82 -7.71 5.46 -10.16
CA PHE A 82 -7.14 6.04 -8.96
C PHE A 82 -5.63 6.09 -9.15
N SER A 83 -5.15 7.23 -9.62
CA SER A 83 -3.73 7.41 -9.90
C SER A 83 -3.17 8.51 -9.01
N LEU A 84 -2.07 8.21 -8.31
CA LEU A 84 -1.40 9.16 -7.44
C LEU A 84 -0.32 9.92 -8.19
N LEU A 85 -0.40 11.24 -8.16
CA LEU A 85 0.58 12.13 -8.77
C LEU A 85 1.18 13.06 -7.72
N ARG A 86 2.47 13.41 -7.89
CA ARG A 86 3.07 14.51 -7.13
C ARG A 86 2.36 15.83 -7.48
N ALA A 87 1.99 16.61 -6.49
CA ALA A 87 1.25 17.86 -6.74
C ALA A 87 2.09 18.87 -7.55
N LYS A 88 3.40 18.96 -7.28
CA LYS A 88 4.29 19.99 -7.85
C LYS A 88 4.57 19.84 -9.34
N ASP A 89 4.69 18.62 -9.85
CA ASP A 89 5.16 18.34 -11.22
C ASP A 89 4.29 17.32 -11.97
N ARG A 90 3.25 16.80 -11.32
CA ARG A 90 2.31 15.81 -11.87
C ARG A 90 2.95 14.47 -12.24
N THR A 91 4.15 14.19 -11.72
CA THR A 91 4.81 12.90 -11.90
C THR A 91 4.01 11.80 -11.21
N ARG A 92 3.77 10.69 -11.91
CA ARG A 92 3.07 9.51 -11.37
C ARG A 92 3.93 8.81 -10.30
N VAL A 93 3.25 8.25 -9.32
CA VAL A 93 3.86 7.41 -8.29
C VAL A 93 3.69 5.95 -8.67
N ASP A 94 4.80 5.23 -8.78
CA ASP A 94 4.79 3.81 -9.12
C ASP A 94 3.95 3.00 -8.12
N GLY A 95 3.21 2.03 -8.63
CA GLY A 95 2.34 1.18 -7.83
C GLY A 95 0.99 1.81 -7.41
N TRP A 96 0.78 3.09 -7.70
CA TRP A 96 -0.44 3.83 -7.38
C TRP A 96 -1.30 4.19 -8.61
N ASP A 97 -1.23 3.38 -9.65
CA ASP A 97 -2.05 3.55 -10.87
C ASP A 97 -3.06 2.41 -10.94
N LEU A 98 -4.22 2.62 -10.33
CA LEU A 98 -5.22 1.59 -10.13
C LEU A 98 -6.41 1.79 -11.08
N LEU A 99 -6.82 0.70 -11.73
CA LEU A 99 -8.05 0.66 -12.52
C LEU A 99 -9.17 0.07 -11.67
N LEU A 100 -10.21 0.84 -11.45
CA LEU A 100 -11.34 0.45 -10.60
C LEU A 100 -12.47 -0.14 -11.41
N LYS A 101 -12.82 -1.39 -11.11
CA LYS A 101 -13.98 -2.10 -11.65
C LYS A 101 -15.19 -1.93 -10.73
N PRO A 102 -16.42 -2.16 -11.23
CA PRO A 102 -17.61 -2.07 -10.38
C PRO A 102 -17.54 -2.97 -9.14
N GLY A 103 -17.97 -2.44 -8.00
CA GLY A 103 -18.05 -3.17 -6.74
C GLY A 103 -16.89 -2.88 -5.79
N LYS A 104 -16.66 -3.79 -4.87
CA LYS A 104 -15.63 -3.65 -3.82
C LYS A 104 -14.32 -4.28 -4.25
N GLN A 105 -13.22 -3.56 -4.06
CA GLN A 105 -11.86 -4.00 -4.34
C GLN A 105 -10.95 -3.59 -3.18
N GLU A 106 -9.89 -4.35 -2.96
CA GLU A 106 -8.89 -4.07 -1.94
C GLU A 106 -7.50 -4.08 -2.59
N PHE A 107 -6.71 -3.07 -2.27
CA PHE A 107 -5.34 -2.92 -2.74
C PHE A 107 -4.40 -2.74 -1.55
N THR A 108 -3.32 -3.52 -1.53
CA THR A 108 -2.24 -3.33 -0.56
C THR A 108 -1.15 -2.50 -1.21
N LEU A 109 -0.89 -1.34 -0.65
CA LEU A 109 -0.01 -0.32 -1.21
C LEU A 109 1.03 0.12 -0.17
N THR A 110 2.15 0.65 -0.66
CA THR A 110 3.14 1.32 0.19
C THR A 110 3.10 2.81 -0.10
N ALA A 111 2.97 3.63 0.92
CA ALA A 111 3.00 5.08 0.78
C ALA A 111 4.32 5.56 0.16
N PRO A 112 4.31 6.67 -0.61
CA PRO A 112 5.53 7.22 -1.18
C PRO A 112 6.62 7.46 -0.15
N SER A 113 7.87 7.31 -0.56
CA SER A 113 9.06 7.54 0.29
C SER A 113 9.42 9.00 0.46
N GLU A 114 8.85 9.89 -0.34
CA GLU A 114 9.08 11.32 -0.25
C GLU A 114 7.89 12.02 0.43
N PRO A 115 8.11 12.78 1.51
CA PRO A 115 7.04 13.55 2.12
C PRO A 115 6.62 14.72 1.21
N GLY A 116 5.36 15.12 1.29
CA GLY A 116 4.86 16.24 0.51
C GLY A 116 3.39 16.11 0.12
N GLU A 117 2.98 16.99 -0.77
CA GLU A 117 1.62 17.02 -1.31
C GLU A 117 1.54 16.24 -2.62
N TYR A 118 0.50 15.46 -2.70
CA TYR A 118 0.13 14.64 -3.85
C TYR A 118 -1.33 14.88 -4.19
N VAL A 119 -1.74 14.44 -5.36
CA VAL A 119 -3.13 14.47 -5.79
C VAL A 119 -3.51 13.13 -6.40
N VAL A 120 -4.65 12.63 -5.99
CA VAL A 120 -5.30 11.49 -6.64
C VAL A 120 -6.14 12.01 -7.79
N VAL A 121 -6.03 11.37 -8.95
CA VAL A 121 -6.82 11.72 -10.15
C VAL A 121 -7.43 10.48 -10.77
N CYS A 122 -8.56 10.65 -11.44
CA CYS A 122 -9.13 9.62 -12.29
C CYS A 122 -8.47 9.68 -13.67
N THR A 123 -7.79 8.62 -14.06
CA THR A 123 -7.10 8.51 -15.36
C THR A 123 -7.92 7.75 -16.41
N VAL A 124 -9.14 7.36 -16.05
CA VAL A 124 -10.08 6.63 -16.91
C VAL A 124 -11.23 7.56 -17.28
N ILE A 125 -11.66 7.55 -18.53
CA ILE A 125 -12.84 8.32 -18.94
C ILE A 125 -14.08 7.69 -18.31
N CYS A 126 -14.51 8.24 -17.17
CA CYS A 126 -15.65 7.75 -16.40
C CYS A 126 -16.91 8.59 -16.63
N SER A 127 -16.76 9.85 -17.08
CA SER A 127 -17.84 10.78 -17.44
C SER A 127 -17.25 11.99 -18.19
N GLU A 128 -18.10 12.92 -18.60
CA GLU A 128 -17.65 14.21 -19.15
C GLU A 128 -16.90 15.05 -18.10
N GLU A 129 -17.16 14.80 -16.82
CA GLU A 129 -16.58 15.53 -15.69
C GLU A 129 -15.38 14.81 -15.05
N HIS A 130 -14.86 13.74 -15.67
CA HIS A 130 -13.79 12.92 -15.07
C HIS A 130 -12.53 13.72 -14.72
N GLU A 131 -12.23 14.79 -15.45
CA GLU A 131 -11.09 15.67 -15.17
C GLU A 131 -11.22 16.41 -13.83
N SER A 132 -12.43 16.62 -13.34
CA SER A 132 -12.69 17.20 -12.02
C SER A 132 -12.61 16.18 -10.88
N MET A 133 -12.53 14.88 -11.19
CA MET A 133 -12.45 13.81 -10.20
C MET A 133 -11.03 13.72 -9.61
N HIS A 134 -10.80 14.46 -8.55
CA HIS A 134 -9.52 14.49 -7.85
C HIS A 134 -9.71 14.57 -6.33
N MET A 135 -8.65 14.21 -5.60
CA MET A 135 -8.64 14.24 -4.15
C MET A 135 -7.24 14.56 -3.63
N LYS A 136 -7.14 15.34 -2.56
CA LYS A 136 -5.87 15.63 -1.89
C LYS A 136 -5.30 14.38 -1.22
N PHE A 137 -3.97 14.24 -1.31
CA PHE A 137 -3.23 13.20 -0.63
C PHE A 137 -1.94 13.81 -0.06
N THR A 138 -1.69 13.57 1.21
CA THR A 138 -0.53 14.13 1.92
C THR A 138 0.32 13.01 2.50
N VAL A 139 1.63 13.07 2.27
CA VAL A 139 2.61 12.17 2.87
C VAL A 139 3.40 12.94 3.91
N LEU A 140 3.27 12.54 5.17
CA LEU A 140 4.01 13.11 6.31
C LEU A 140 5.37 12.40 6.46
N PRO A 141 6.38 13.09 7.02
CA PRO A 141 7.66 12.47 7.38
C PRO A 141 7.52 11.29 8.32
#